data_8edc8e8b71743421144a1882d1e63b9c
#
_entry.id   8edc8e8b71743421144a1882d1e63b9c
#
_cell.length_a   1.000
_cell.length_b   1.000
_cell.length_c   1.000
_cell.angle_alpha   90.00
_cell.angle_beta   90.00
_cell.angle_gamma   90.00
#
_symmetry.space_group_name_H-M   'P 1'
#
loop_
_entity.id
_entity.type
_entity.pdbx_description
1 polymer ?
#
loop_
_entity_poly.entity_id
_entity_poly.type
_entity_poly.pdbx_seq_one_letter_code
_entity_poly.pdbx_strand_id
1 'polypeptide(L)'
;TQSPTTHNLAYDKNGDDVIQLAFEVDNDSLKDAVQSIRALKMLGSNISMPNKTVVHKYLDEVDEAAKLCGAINTVVNLRDENGQVTGKLKGYNTDGMGYWQALTEEGIDFKGMKMVLIGTGGAATAIAVRGALDGVAEIEIFNIKEKLLI
;
A
#
# COMPACT_ATOMS: atom_id res chain seq x y z
N THR A 1 -8.72 -2.72 12.33
CA THR A 1 -7.29 -2.84 11.98
C THR A 1 -6.42 -2.89 13.23
N GLN A 2 -5.30 -3.61 13.16
CA GLN A 2 -4.27 -3.66 14.21
C GLN A 2 -3.07 -2.72 13.91
N SER A 3 -3.11 -2.02 12.78
CA SER A 3 -2.01 -1.14 12.34
C SER A 3 -1.58 -0.10 13.39
N PRO A 4 -2.48 0.58 14.11
CA PRO A 4 -2.04 1.54 15.14
C PRO A 4 -1.20 0.92 16.23
N THR A 5 -1.55 -0.28 16.70
CA THR A 5 -0.77 -0.98 17.74
C THR A 5 0.64 -1.30 17.27
N THR A 6 0.77 -1.85 16.06
CA THR A 6 2.08 -2.24 15.51
C THR A 6 2.94 -1.02 15.18
N HIS A 7 2.37 -0.02 14.50
CA HIS A 7 3.13 1.15 14.08
C HIS A 7 3.52 2.04 15.25
N ASN A 8 2.63 2.27 16.23
CA ASN A 8 2.96 3.09 17.38
C ASN A 8 4.07 2.47 18.24
N LEU A 9 4.09 1.12 18.37
CA LEU A 9 5.21 0.43 19.01
C LEU A 9 6.54 0.62 18.23
N ALA A 10 6.50 0.67 16.91
CA ALA A 10 7.68 0.91 16.10
C ALA A 10 8.15 2.37 16.24
N TYR A 11 7.24 3.34 16.22
CA TYR A 11 7.55 4.76 16.43
C TYR A 11 8.19 4.98 17.81
N ASP A 12 7.60 4.43 18.88
CA ASP A 12 8.16 4.52 20.23
C ASP A 12 9.58 3.95 20.30
N LYS A 13 9.81 2.79 19.67
CA LYS A 13 11.12 2.14 19.63
C LYS A 13 12.18 2.98 18.90
N ASN A 14 11.77 3.67 17.85
CA ASN A 14 12.66 4.51 17.05
C ASN A 14 12.85 5.90 17.65
N GLY A 15 12.06 6.31 18.63
CA GLY A 15 12.04 7.66 19.18
C GLY A 15 11.35 8.68 18.25
N ASP A 16 10.46 8.21 17.38
CA ASP A 16 9.70 9.07 16.46
C ASP A 16 8.55 9.77 17.23
N ASP A 17 8.46 11.10 17.15
CA ASP A 17 7.32 11.87 17.68
C ASP A 17 6.14 11.83 16.72
N VAL A 18 5.56 10.63 16.55
CA VAL A 18 4.47 10.35 15.64
C VAL A 18 3.46 9.42 16.31
N ILE A 19 2.18 9.66 16.07
CA ILE A 19 1.10 8.77 16.48
C ILE A 19 0.24 8.35 15.29
N GLN A 20 -0.10 7.08 15.22
CA GLN A 20 -1.07 6.56 14.27
C GLN A 20 -2.41 6.31 14.96
N LEU A 21 -3.47 6.84 14.36
CA LEU A 21 -4.86 6.62 14.77
C LEU A 21 -5.60 5.85 13.68
N ALA A 22 -6.67 5.15 14.06
CA ALA A 22 -7.58 4.50 13.11
C ALA A 22 -8.90 5.26 13.04
N PHE A 23 -9.37 5.44 11.82
CA PHE A 23 -10.66 6.05 11.52
C PHE A 23 -11.50 5.08 10.67
N GLU A 24 -12.78 4.99 10.98
CA GLU A 24 -13.71 4.26 10.13
C GLU A 24 -14.19 5.19 9.02
N VAL A 25 -13.87 4.82 7.78
CA VAL A 25 -14.13 5.62 6.58
C VAL A 25 -14.71 4.70 5.51
N ASP A 26 -15.92 4.98 5.06
CA ASP A 26 -16.55 4.34 3.90
C ASP A 26 -16.23 5.09 2.59
N ASN A 27 -16.76 4.60 1.46
CA ASN A 27 -16.54 5.24 0.17
C ASN A 27 -17.20 6.62 0.06
N ASP A 28 -18.27 6.87 0.78
CA ASP A 28 -19.04 8.13 0.71
C ASP A 28 -18.29 9.25 1.43
N SER A 29 -17.69 8.96 2.58
CA SER A 29 -16.88 9.90 3.37
C SER A 29 -15.40 9.95 2.95
N LEU A 30 -14.96 9.09 2.03
CA LEU A 30 -13.55 8.97 1.66
C LEU A 30 -12.96 10.28 1.13
N LYS A 31 -13.70 11.04 0.34
CA LYS A 31 -13.25 12.34 -0.18
C LYS A 31 -12.88 13.29 0.94
N ASP A 32 -13.75 13.42 1.92
CA ASP A 32 -13.56 14.34 3.04
C ASP A 32 -12.45 13.86 3.97
N ALA A 33 -12.33 12.55 4.18
CA ALA A 33 -11.23 11.95 4.91
C ALA A 33 -9.87 12.25 4.24
N VAL A 34 -9.77 12.15 2.91
CA VAL A 34 -8.54 12.50 2.18
C VAL A 34 -8.25 14.01 2.25
N GLN A 35 -9.27 14.86 2.17
CA GLN A 35 -9.08 16.31 2.37
C GLN A 35 -8.61 16.64 3.79
N SER A 36 -9.05 15.89 4.79
CA SER A 36 -8.60 16.04 6.17
C SER A 36 -7.11 15.80 6.35
N ILE A 37 -6.50 14.90 5.57
CA ILE A 37 -5.03 14.70 5.57
C ILE A 37 -4.31 16.03 5.25
N ARG A 38 -4.84 16.80 4.28
CA ARG A 38 -4.30 18.10 3.91
C ARG A 38 -4.57 19.16 4.97
N ALA A 39 -5.84 19.28 5.39
CA ALA A 39 -6.29 20.30 6.31
C ALA A 39 -5.64 20.21 7.70
N LEU A 40 -5.46 18.99 8.20
CA LEU A 40 -4.83 18.72 9.49
C LEU A 40 -3.30 18.56 9.41
N LYS A 41 -2.72 18.73 8.21
CA LYS A 41 -1.28 18.56 7.96
C LYS A 41 -0.75 17.19 8.44
N MET A 42 -1.57 16.15 8.27
CA MET A 42 -1.16 14.79 8.62
C MET A 42 -0.01 14.34 7.72
N LEU A 43 0.86 13.48 8.23
CA LEU A 43 1.99 12.92 7.45
C LEU A 43 1.54 12.01 6.32
N GLY A 44 0.40 11.34 6.51
CA GLY A 44 -0.18 10.42 5.57
C GLY A 44 -1.25 9.54 6.21
N SER A 45 -1.61 8.48 5.50
CA SER A 45 -2.59 7.50 6.00
C SER A 45 -2.38 6.13 5.35
N ASN A 46 -2.61 5.07 6.11
CA ASN A 46 -2.80 3.75 5.53
C ASN A 46 -4.27 3.60 5.09
N ILE A 47 -4.46 2.94 3.98
CA ILE A 47 -5.78 2.71 3.37
C ILE A 47 -6.10 1.21 3.41
N SER A 48 -7.27 0.86 3.91
CA SER A 48 -7.78 -0.51 3.91
C SER A 48 -9.02 -0.66 3.03
N MET A 49 -9.56 -1.88 2.95
CA MET A 49 -10.83 -2.11 2.25
C MET A 49 -11.98 -1.37 2.95
N PRO A 50 -12.94 -0.83 2.19
CA PRO A 50 -13.11 -0.95 0.73
C PRO A 50 -12.37 0.12 -0.09
N ASN A 51 -11.62 1.03 0.52
CA ASN A 51 -11.14 2.28 -0.09
C ASN A 51 -9.90 2.13 -0.97
N LYS A 52 -9.14 1.03 -0.89
CA LYS A 52 -7.86 0.82 -1.61
C LYS A 52 -7.95 1.05 -3.13
N THR A 53 -9.06 0.69 -3.75
CA THR A 53 -9.26 0.80 -5.21
C THR A 53 -9.89 2.12 -5.65
N VAL A 54 -10.39 2.92 -4.70
CA VAL A 54 -11.15 4.14 -4.99
C VAL A 54 -10.36 5.41 -4.68
N VAL A 55 -9.48 5.36 -3.67
CA VAL A 55 -8.78 6.52 -3.11
C VAL A 55 -7.94 7.29 -4.14
N HIS A 56 -7.47 6.64 -5.21
CA HIS A 56 -6.68 7.26 -6.28
C HIS A 56 -7.36 8.51 -6.89
N LYS A 57 -8.70 8.57 -6.87
CA LYS A 57 -9.49 9.69 -7.41
C LYS A 57 -9.26 11.01 -6.67
N TYR A 58 -8.74 10.97 -5.47
CA TYR A 58 -8.58 12.12 -4.57
C TYR A 58 -7.12 12.48 -4.29
N LEU A 59 -6.18 11.79 -4.97
CA LEU A 59 -4.74 11.99 -4.83
C LEU A 59 -4.19 12.81 -5.99
N ASP A 60 -3.06 13.48 -5.75
CA ASP A 60 -2.38 14.29 -6.76
C ASP A 60 -1.48 13.41 -7.64
N GLU A 61 -0.87 12.39 -7.04
CA GLU A 61 0.02 11.44 -7.72
C GLU A 61 -0.23 10.01 -7.25
N VAL A 62 0.09 9.05 -8.11
CA VAL A 62 0.10 7.63 -7.79
C VAL A 62 1.39 7.02 -8.32
N ASP A 63 2.06 6.23 -7.49
CA ASP A 63 3.24 5.46 -7.86
C ASP A 63 2.95 4.43 -8.95
N GLU A 64 3.95 4.09 -9.76
CA GLU A 64 3.78 3.20 -10.91
C GLU A 64 3.32 1.80 -10.49
N ALA A 65 3.95 1.21 -9.47
CA ALA A 65 3.53 -0.08 -8.96
C ALA A 65 2.09 -0.07 -8.44
N ALA A 66 1.69 1.00 -7.74
CA ALA A 66 0.32 1.17 -7.26
C ALA A 66 -0.69 1.32 -8.41
N LYS A 67 -0.32 2.00 -9.51
CA LYS A 67 -1.14 2.08 -10.73
C LYS A 67 -1.34 0.71 -11.36
N LEU A 68 -0.26 -0.06 -11.51
CA LEU A 68 -0.32 -1.41 -12.08
C LEU A 68 -1.12 -2.38 -11.20
N CYS A 69 -1.03 -2.24 -9.88
CA CYS A 69 -1.83 -3.03 -8.94
C CYS A 69 -3.31 -2.66 -8.95
N GLY A 70 -3.66 -1.44 -9.39
CA GLY A 70 -5.02 -0.91 -9.27
C GLY A 70 -5.48 -0.67 -7.81
N ALA A 71 -4.56 -0.64 -6.86
CA ALA A 71 -4.86 -0.50 -5.44
C ALA A 71 -3.77 0.29 -4.70
N ILE A 72 -4.20 1.15 -3.77
CA ILE A 72 -3.34 1.99 -2.92
C ILE A 72 -3.59 1.60 -1.47
N ASN A 73 -2.54 1.22 -0.75
CA ASN A 73 -2.62 0.93 0.68
C ASN A 73 -1.99 2.02 1.56
N THR A 74 -1.24 2.94 0.96
CA THR A 74 -0.50 3.99 1.67
C THR A 74 -0.61 5.30 0.91
N VAL A 75 -0.98 6.37 1.61
CA VAL A 75 -0.99 7.76 1.11
C VAL A 75 0.04 8.55 1.91
N VAL A 76 0.92 9.23 1.22
CA VAL A 76 1.95 10.10 1.81
C VAL A 76 1.65 11.54 1.46
N ASN A 77 1.67 12.42 2.45
CA ASN A 77 1.67 13.86 2.25
C ASN A 77 3.11 14.29 1.99
N LEU A 78 3.41 14.66 0.75
CA LEU A 78 4.77 14.96 0.31
C LEU A 78 5.33 16.14 1.10
N ARG A 79 6.64 16.10 1.36
CA ARG A 79 7.35 17.15 2.10
C ARG A 79 8.15 18.02 1.13
N ASP A 80 8.32 19.26 1.52
CA ASP A 80 9.25 20.19 0.87
C ASP A 80 10.70 19.97 1.36
N GLU A 81 11.63 20.80 0.88
CA GLU A 81 13.05 20.77 1.25
C GLU A 81 13.31 21.08 2.73
N ASN A 82 12.36 21.70 3.43
CA ASN A 82 12.41 22.00 4.85
C ASN A 82 11.75 20.90 5.70
N GLY A 83 11.28 19.81 5.09
CA GLY A 83 10.60 18.71 5.75
C GLY A 83 9.13 18.98 6.10
N GLN A 84 8.55 20.11 5.67
CA GLN A 84 7.16 20.45 5.94
C GLN A 84 6.23 19.78 4.93
N VAL A 85 5.08 19.30 5.40
CA VAL A 85 4.08 18.72 4.52
C VAL A 85 3.47 19.78 3.60
N THR A 86 3.36 19.45 2.31
CA THR A 86 2.94 20.38 1.25
C THR A 86 1.43 20.34 0.99
N GLY A 87 0.73 19.32 1.47
CA GLY A 87 -0.65 19.02 1.08
C GLY A 87 -0.77 18.26 -0.24
N LYS A 88 0.34 18.02 -0.95
CA LYS A 88 0.38 17.20 -2.15
C LYS A 88 0.43 15.71 -1.75
N LEU A 89 -0.58 14.95 -2.11
CA LEU A 89 -0.74 13.57 -1.70
C LEU A 89 -0.33 12.59 -2.80
N LYS A 90 0.52 11.64 -2.45
CA LYS A 90 0.95 10.57 -3.34
C LYS A 90 0.58 9.20 -2.79
N GLY A 91 -0.02 8.36 -3.64
CA GLY A 91 -0.44 7.01 -3.29
C GLY A 91 0.58 5.96 -3.67
N TYR A 92 0.75 4.97 -2.80
CA TYR A 92 1.65 3.83 -2.97
C TYR A 92 0.95 2.52 -2.67
N ASN A 93 1.52 1.42 -3.19
CA ASN A 93 1.21 0.08 -2.73
C ASN A 93 2.48 -0.57 -2.18
N THR A 94 2.53 -0.78 -0.86
CA THR A 94 3.68 -1.33 -0.16
C THR A 94 3.56 -2.83 0.11
N ASP A 95 2.42 -3.47 -0.22
CA ASP A 95 2.18 -4.89 0.07
C ASP A 95 3.20 -5.78 -0.66
N GLY A 96 3.40 -5.54 -1.97
CA GLY A 96 4.36 -6.29 -2.77
C GLY A 96 5.81 -6.04 -2.35
N MET A 97 6.17 -4.77 -2.11
CA MET A 97 7.52 -4.41 -1.66
C MET A 97 7.87 -5.07 -0.33
N GLY A 98 6.96 -5.02 0.65
CA GLY A 98 7.17 -5.63 1.95
C GLY A 98 7.36 -7.15 1.87
N TYR A 99 6.60 -7.83 0.99
CA TYR A 99 6.76 -9.26 0.77
C TYR A 99 8.16 -9.62 0.24
N TRP A 100 8.61 -8.94 -0.82
CA TRP A 100 9.90 -9.24 -1.44
C TRP A 100 11.08 -8.84 -0.55
N GLN A 101 10.93 -7.75 0.21
CA GLN A 101 11.93 -7.36 1.20
C GLN A 101 12.08 -8.42 2.29
N ALA A 102 10.98 -8.94 2.83
CA ALA A 102 11.02 -9.98 3.84
C ALA A 102 11.73 -11.25 3.35
N LEU A 103 11.52 -11.66 2.08
CA LEU A 103 12.26 -12.78 1.49
C LEU A 103 13.76 -12.50 1.37
N THR A 104 14.12 -11.28 0.99
CA THR A 104 15.54 -10.88 0.88
C THR A 104 16.22 -10.88 2.25
N GLU A 105 15.54 -10.42 3.29
CA GLU A 105 16.05 -10.45 4.66
C GLU A 105 16.28 -11.88 5.19
N GLU A 106 15.50 -12.85 4.70
CA GLU A 106 15.70 -14.29 4.94
C GLU A 106 16.76 -14.93 4.01
N GLY A 107 17.46 -14.12 3.22
CA GLY A 107 18.54 -14.59 2.33
C GLY A 107 18.08 -15.19 1.00
N ILE A 108 16.83 -14.99 0.61
CA ILE A 108 16.29 -15.49 -0.66
C ILE A 108 16.50 -14.44 -1.74
N ASP A 109 17.37 -14.74 -2.72
CA ASP A 109 17.49 -13.96 -3.95
C ASP A 109 16.45 -14.45 -4.97
N PHE A 110 15.43 -13.66 -5.19
CA PHE A 110 14.34 -14.00 -6.10
C PHE A 110 14.55 -13.57 -7.56
N LYS A 111 15.63 -12.84 -7.85
CA LYS A 111 15.94 -12.39 -9.21
C LYS A 111 16.22 -13.59 -10.12
N GLY A 112 15.58 -13.61 -11.27
CA GLY A 112 15.69 -14.71 -12.20
C GLY A 112 14.97 -15.99 -11.81
N MET A 113 14.30 -16.02 -10.65
CA MET A 113 13.50 -17.18 -10.22
C MET A 113 12.18 -17.27 -10.96
N LYS A 114 11.63 -18.48 -10.99
CA LYS A 114 10.23 -18.75 -11.35
C LYS A 114 9.38 -18.82 -10.09
N MET A 115 8.22 -18.19 -10.12
CA MET A 115 7.28 -18.15 -9.00
C MET A 115 5.94 -18.76 -9.42
N VAL A 116 5.35 -19.55 -8.53
CA VAL A 116 3.96 -20.00 -8.63
C VAL A 116 3.14 -19.21 -7.62
N LEU A 117 2.11 -18.55 -8.11
CA LEU A 117 1.20 -17.74 -7.30
C LEU A 117 -0.21 -18.35 -7.32
N ILE A 118 -0.74 -18.67 -6.15
CA ILE A 118 -2.08 -19.23 -6.00
C ILE A 118 -3.02 -18.16 -5.48
N GLY A 119 -3.95 -17.72 -6.33
CA GLY A 119 -4.91 -16.66 -6.08
C GLY A 119 -4.60 -15.37 -6.83
N THR A 120 -5.63 -14.52 -7.01
CA THR A 120 -5.56 -13.23 -7.73
C THR A 120 -6.19 -12.10 -6.92
N GLY A 121 -6.18 -12.20 -5.58
CA GLY A 121 -6.61 -11.12 -4.69
C GLY A 121 -5.63 -9.95 -4.67
N GLY A 122 -5.99 -8.86 -3.99
CA GLY A 122 -5.19 -7.63 -3.98
C GLY A 122 -3.74 -7.81 -3.53
N ALA A 123 -3.48 -8.66 -2.53
CA ALA A 123 -2.12 -8.98 -2.09
C ALA A 123 -1.34 -9.75 -3.17
N ALA A 124 -1.98 -10.76 -3.79
CA ALA A 124 -1.37 -11.55 -4.85
C ALA A 124 -0.99 -10.67 -6.05
N THR A 125 -1.88 -9.77 -6.45
CA THR A 125 -1.62 -8.80 -7.53
C THR A 125 -0.43 -7.90 -7.20
N ALA A 126 -0.36 -7.37 -5.98
CA ALA A 126 0.74 -6.51 -5.56
C ALA A 126 2.09 -7.26 -5.56
N ILE A 127 2.10 -8.50 -5.07
CA ILE A 127 3.29 -9.36 -5.06
C ILE A 127 3.74 -9.67 -6.49
N ALA A 128 2.81 -10.04 -7.39
CA ALA A 128 3.12 -10.34 -8.79
C ALA A 128 3.67 -9.12 -9.53
N VAL A 129 3.01 -7.97 -9.43
CA VAL A 129 3.44 -6.72 -10.06
C VAL A 129 4.83 -6.33 -9.59
N ARG A 130 5.04 -6.31 -8.28
CA ARG A 130 6.34 -5.93 -7.72
C ARG A 130 7.43 -6.93 -8.09
N GLY A 131 7.17 -8.23 -8.02
CA GLY A 131 8.12 -9.26 -8.43
C GLY A 131 8.53 -9.15 -9.90
N ALA A 132 7.59 -8.87 -10.80
CA ALA A 132 7.86 -8.63 -12.20
C ALA A 132 8.76 -7.39 -12.43
N LEU A 133 8.50 -6.31 -11.68
CA LEU A 133 9.33 -5.09 -11.74
C LEU A 133 10.74 -5.31 -11.18
N ASP A 134 10.89 -6.16 -10.17
CA ASP A 134 12.15 -6.37 -9.45
C ASP A 134 12.98 -7.54 -10.02
N GLY A 135 12.50 -8.23 -11.06
CA GLY A 135 13.31 -9.19 -11.83
C GLY A 135 13.01 -10.66 -11.58
N VAL A 136 11.83 -11.03 -11.10
CA VAL A 136 11.32 -12.41 -11.18
C VAL A 136 11.20 -12.78 -12.67
N ALA A 137 11.76 -13.92 -13.07
CA ALA A 137 11.83 -14.29 -14.49
C ALA A 137 10.48 -14.78 -15.04
N GLU A 138 9.69 -15.47 -14.23
CA GLU A 138 8.42 -16.05 -14.65
C GLU A 138 7.46 -16.13 -13.46
N ILE A 139 6.21 -15.76 -13.68
CA ILE A 139 5.14 -15.85 -12.67
C ILE A 139 4.00 -16.65 -13.26
N GLU A 140 3.78 -17.85 -12.73
CA GLU A 140 2.66 -18.70 -13.10
C GLU A 140 1.53 -18.51 -12.08
N ILE A 141 0.34 -18.10 -12.56
CA ILE A 141 -0.77 -17.72 -11.70
C ILE A 141 -1.91 -18.74 -11.83
N PHE A 142 -2.28 -19.33 -10.70
CA PHE A 142 -3.43 -20.19 -10.58
C PHE A 142 -4.54 -19.50 -9.80
N ASN A 143 -5.77 -19.54 -10.32
CA ASN A 143 -6.94 -19.03 -9.61
C ASN A 143 -8.08 -20.06 -9.64
N ILE A 144 -8.83 -20.11 -8.55
CA ILE A 144 -10.06 -20.92 -8.50
C ILE A 144 -11.10 -20.16 -9.35
N LYS A 145 -11.65 -20.81 -10.38
CA LYS A 145 -12.82 -20.27 -11.07
C LYS A 145 -13.92 -20.10 -10.03
N GLU A 146 -14.36 -18.88 -9.79
CA GLU A 146 -15.59 -18.65 -9.04
C GLU A 146 -16.69 -19.47 -9.70
N LYS A 147 -17.26 -20.41 -8.95
CA LYS A 147 -18.55 -20.98 -9.34
C LYS A 147 -19.54 -19.81 -9.33
N LEU A 148 -19.91 -19.34 -10.50
CA LEU A 148 -21.13 -18.57 -10.66
C LEU A 148 -22.25 -19.40 -10.05
N LEU A 149 -22.68 -19.07 -8.86
CA LEU A 149 -23.96 -19.52 -8.34
C LEU A 149 -25.00 -18.78 -9.17
N ILE A 150 -25.56 -19.50 -10.14
CA ILE A 150 -26.74 -19.13 -10.92
C ILE A 150 -27.94 -19.27 -10.00
#